data_2d6ec910890eabd05860444f30a69712
#
_entry.id   2d6ec910890eabd05860444f30a69712
#
_cell.length_a   1.000
_cell.length_b   1.000
_cell.length_c   1.000
_cell.angle_alpha   90.00
_cell.angle_beta   90.00
_cell.angle_gamma   90.00
#
_symmetry.space_group_name_H-M   'P 1'
#
loop_
_entity.id
_entity.type
_entity.pdbx_description
1 polymer ?
#
loop_
_entity_poly.entity_id
_entity_poly.type
_entity_poly.pdbx_seq_one_letter_code
_entity_poly.pdbx_strand_id
1 'polypeptide(L)'
;KHLGSPDYQKAITQHKSYIKALQSCGLEVHVLESCEDYPDSTFVEDVALITPKCAIFTRPGAESRRGEVEQIETVLRDQFDNAERVEAPGTIEAGDIMMVDNHYYIGLSDRTNIQGAEQIIGILNKYGYTGSTVNLKEVLHLKTGLSYLENNQLVICGEFKNDPIFSRFDHIDIPEEESYAANCIWVNDNVLIPTGYPLAKGKIISTGYNVIEVDVSEYKKLDGGLSCLSLRY
;
A
#
# COMPACT_ATOMS: atom_id res chain seq x y z
N LYS A 1 -16.77 10.99 0.19
CA LYS A 1 -17.53 11.70 1.25
C LYS A 1 -16.53 12.50 2.07
N HIS A 2 -16.76 13.80 2.26
CA HIS A 2 -15.93 14.63 3.13
C HIS A 2 -16.14 14.19 4.59
N LEU A 3 -15.15 13.54 5.20
CA LEU A 3 -15.21 12.98 6.55
C LEU A 3 -14.82 14.01 7.64
N GLY A 4 -14.66 15.28 7.28
CA GLY A 4 -14.17 16.36 8.14
C GLY A 4 -12.64 16.46 8.17
N SER A 5 -12.13 17.46 8.89
CA SER A 5 -10.68 17.63 9.06
C SER A 5 -10.14 16.62 10.08
N PRO A 6 -8.91 16.11 9.89
CA PRO A 6 -8.29 15.22 10.87
C PRO A 6 -7.96 15.95 12.18
N ASP A 7 -8.04 15.21 13.28
CA ASP A 7 -7.51 15.62 14.57
C ASP A 7 -6.05 15.18 14.67
N TYR A 8 -5.14 16.14 14.70
CA TYR A 8 -3.69 15.89 14.69
C TYR A 8 -3.21 15.09 15.91
N GLN A 9 -3.72 15.38 17.12
CA GLN A 9 -3.29 14.68 18.33
C GLN A 9 -3.79 13.22 18.33
N LYS A 10 -5.00 13.01 17.81
CA LYS A 10 -5.53 11.66 17.62
C LYS A 10 -4.76 10.91 16.53
N ALA A 11 -4.41 11.56 15.43
CA ALA A 11 -3.58 10.96 14.37
C ALA A 11 -2.22 10.48 14.91
N ILE A 12 -1.52 11.30 15.70
CA ILE A 12 -0.28 10.89 16.37
C ILE A 12 -0.48 9.65 17.26
N THR A 13 -1.58 9.62 18.01
CA THR A 13 -1.89 8.47 18.88
C THR A 13 -2.17 7.21 18.06
N GLN A 14 -2.88 7.35 16.97
CA GLN A 14 -3.14 6.25 16.02
C GLN A 14 -1.85 5.75 15.37
N HIS A 15 -0.96 6.65 14.94
CA HIS A 15 0.35 6.28 14.39
C HIS A 15 1.18 5.46 15.38
N LYS A 16 1.25 5.91 16.65
CA LYS A 16 1.93 5.15 17.71
C LYS A 16 1.33 3.76 17.93
N SER A 17 0.02 3.64 17.82
CA SER A 17 -0.67 2.34 17.94
C SER A 17 -0.38 1.43 16.74
N TYR A 18 -0.32 2.00 15.54
CA TYR A 18 0.08 1.29 14.32
C TYR A 18 1.51 0.74 14.42
N ILE A 19 2.48 1.57 14.88
CA ILE A 19 3.86 1.13 15.12
C ILE A 19 3.90 -0.05 16.10
N LYS A 20 3.17 0.05 17.22
CA LYS A 20 3.10 -1.05 18.21
C LYS A 20 2.50 -2.33 17.61
N ALA A 21 1.50 -2.20 16.75
CA ALA A 21 0.91 -3.35 16.07
C ALA A 21 1.93 -4.03 15.15
N LEU A 22 2.69 -3.27 14.35
CA LEU A 22 3.78 -3.81 13.53
C LEU A 22 4.85 -4.51 14.37
N GLN A 23 5.28 -3.88 15.47
CA GLN A 23 6.27 -4.46 16.41
C GLN A 23 5.75 -5.75 17.06
N SER A 24 4.46 -5.81 17.41
CA SER A 24 3.85 -7.03 17.96
C SER A 24 3.81 -8.20 16.96
N CYS A 25 3.87 -7.89 15.67
CA CYS A 25 4.04 -8.87 14.59
C CYS A 25 5.51 -9.28 14.35
N GLY A 26 6.45 -8.79 15.17
CA GLY A 26 7.88 -9.14 15.07
C GLY A 26 8.69 -8.26 14.13
N LEU A 27 8.16 -7.14 13.66
CA LEU A 27 8.91 -6.21 12.81
C LEU A 27 9.76 -5.25 13.65
N GLU A 28 10.95 -4.95 13.15
CA GLU A 28 11.70 -3.75 13.54
C GLU A 28 11.11 -2.56 12.79
N VAL A 29 10.84 -1.47 13.50
CA VAL A 29 10.19 -0.28 12.92
C VAL A 29 11.08 0.93 13.09
N HIS A 30 11.49 1.51 11.97
CA HIS A 30 12.19 2.78 11.92
C HIS A 30 11.19 3.92 11.67
N VAL A 31 11.09 4.84 12.60
CA VAL A 31 10.23 6.03 12.48
C VAL A 31 11.06 7.18 11.97
N LEU A 32 10.68 7.71 10.81
CA LEU A 32 11.36 8.84 10.21
C LEU A 32 10.91 10.16 10.85
N GLU A 33 11.76 11.18 10.75
CA GLU A 33 11.39 12.53 11.15
C GLU A 33 10.26 13.09 10.26
N SER A 34 9.45 13.97 10.83
CA SER A 34 8.38 14.62 10.09
C SER A 34 8.92 15.50 8.96
N CYS A 35 8.22 15.49 7.82
CA CYS A 35 8.53 16.34 6.69
C CYS A 35 7.50 17.46 6.59
N GLU A 36 7.78 18.57 7.28
CA GLU A 36 6.84 19.69 7.43
C GLU A 36 6.43 20.33 6.09
N ASP A 37 7.29 20.27 5.09
CA ASP A 37 7.03 20.81 3.75
C ASP A 37 6.09 19.94 2.90
N TYR A 38 5.85 18.69 3.32
CA TYR A 38 5.04 17.72 2.57
C TYR A 38 3.96 17.10 3.45
N PRO A 39 2.76 17.67 3.46
CA PRO A 39 1.65 17.22 4.34
C PRO A 39 1.28 15.75 4.18
N ASP A 40 1.46 15.18 2.98
CA ASP A 40 1.12 13.79 2.67
C ASP A 40 2.26 12.80 2.93
N SER A 41 3.43 13.27 3.42
CA SER A 41 4.62 12.43 3.64
C SER A 41 4.42 11.28 4.65
N THR A 42 3.38 11.36 5.48
CA THR A 42 2.96 10.25 6.34
C THR A 42 2.53 9.00 5.54
N PHE A 43 2.11 9.17 4.28
CA PHE A 43 1.76 8.09 3.37
C PHE A 43 2.99 7.61 2.60
N VAL A 44 3.97 7.16 3.34
CA VAL A 44 5.32 6.82 2.86
C VAL A 44 5.34 5.70 1.81
N GLU A 45 4.30 4.89 1.73
CA GLU A 45 4.20 3.80 0.75
C GLU A 45 4.34 4.28 -0.69
N ASP A 46 3.78 5.45 -1.03
CA ASP A 46 3.65 5.88 -2.42
C ASP A 46 4.98 6.26 -3.09
N VAL A 47 5.99 6.59 -2.31
CA VAL A 47 7.25 7.16 -2.81
C VAL A 47 8.35 6.15 -3.11
N ALA A 48 8.17 4.87 -2.72
CA ALA A 48 9.12 3.81 -3.05
C ALA A 48 8.46 2.44 -3.12
N LEU A 49 8.96 1.59 -4.03
CA LEU A 49 8.71 0.16 -4.03
C LEU A 49 9.97 -0.56 -3.57
N ILE A 50 9.86 -1.40 -2.55
CA ILE A 50 10.97 -2.20 -2.05
C ILE A 50 10.78 -3.65 -2.44
N THR A 51 11.83 -4.23 -2.99
CA THR A 51 11.90 -5.65 -3.31
C THR A 51 13.08 -6.27 -2.57
N PRO A 52 13.15 -7.60 -2.40
CA PRO A 52 14.33 -8.23 -1.79
C PRO A 52 15.67 -7.95 -2.48
N LYS A 53 15.67 -7.38 -3.70
CA LYS A 53 16.88 -7.18 -4.51
C LYS A 53 17.20 -5.72 -4.82
N CYS A 54 16.22 -4.82 -4.73
CA CYS A 54 16.43 -3.41 -5.02
C CYS A 54 15.35 -2.52 -4.39
N ALA A 55 15.70 -1.27 -4.12
CA ALA A 55 14.76 -0.20 -3.87
C ALA A 55 14.47 0.54 -5.17
N ILE A 56 13.21 0.84 -5.45
CA ILE A 56 12.78 1.57 -6.65
C ILE A 56 12.06 2.83 -6.19
N PHE A 57 12.66 3.98 -6.46
CA PHE A 57 12.06 5.27 -6.13
C PHE A 57 11.04 5.63 -7.20
N THR A 58 9.84 5.92 -6.76
CA THR A 58 8.73 6.27 -7.63
C THR A 58 8.85 7.70 -8.14
N ARG A 59 7.95 8.07 -9.03
CA ARG A 59 7.71 9.46 -9.41
C ARG A 59 6.21 9.73 -9.25
N PRO A 60 5.77 10.28 -8.09
CA PRO A 60 4.36 10.49 -7.80
C PRO A 60 3.63 11.27 -8.90
N GLY A 61 2.39 10.84 -9.19
CA GLY A 61 1.50 11.53 -10.08
C GLY A 61 1.12 12.91 -9.54
N ALA A 62 0.91 13.00 -8.22
CA ALA A 62 0.73 14.26 -7.52
C ALA A 62 2.07 15.03 -7.47
N GLU A 63 2.13 16.19 -8.16
CA GLU A 63 3.36 16.99 -8.23
C GLU A 63 3.83 17.49 -6.86
N SER A 64 2.89 17.80 -5.97
CA SER A 64 3.16 18.22 -4.59
C SER A 64 3.92 17.19 -3.77
N ARG A 65 3.85 15.91 -4.14
CA ARG A 65 4.47 14.79 -3.42
C ARG A 65 5.85 14.39 -3.97
N ARG A 66 6.27 14.92 -5.10
CA ARG A 66 7.52 14.49 -5.76
C ARG A 66 8.77 14.73 -4.92
N GLY A 67 8.79 15.77 -4.09
CA GLY A 67 9.92 16.04 -3.20
C GLY A 67 10.02 15.11 -1.99
N GLU A 68 8.95 14.37 -1.64
CA GLU A 68 8.98 13.37 -0.58
C GLU A 68 9.97 12.23 -0.90
N VAL A 69 10.15 11.92 -2.18
CA VAL A 69 11.02 10.83 -2.66
C VAL A 69 12.47 10.99 -2.21
N GLU A 70 13.00 12.22 -2.22
CA GLU A 70 14.39 12.49 -1.88
C GLU A 70 14.73 12.15 -0.43
N GLN A 71 13.77 12.32 0.48
CA GLN A 71 13.96 11.98 1.89
C GLN A 71 14.01 10.48 2.11
N ILE A 72 13.11 9.76 1.45
CA ILE A 72 13.07 8.29 1.52
C ILE A 72 14.30 7.70 0.83
N GLU A 73 14.73 8.27 -0.29
CA GLU A 73 15.95 7.85 -0.99
C GLU A 73 17.18 7.92 -0.08
N THR A 74 17.34 8.99 0.68
CA THR A 74 18.46 9.14 1.61
C THR A 74 18.51 8.00 2.63
N VAL A 75 17.35 7.58 3.15
CA VAL A 75 17.28 6.48 4.12
C VAL A 75 17.53 5.12 3.47
N LEU A 76 16.95 4.87 2.31
CA LEU A 76 16.97 3.53 1.68
C LEU A 76 18.29 3.24 0.95
N ARG A 77 19.00 4.25 0.45
CA ARG A 77 20.30 4.04 -0.22
C ARG A 77 21.36 3.41 0.68
N ASP A 78 21.28 3.65 1.99
CA ASP A 78 22.19 3.04 2.95
C ASP A 78 21.84 1.58 3.26
N GLN A 79 20.66 1.12 2.86
CA GLN A 79 20.15 -0.22 3.17
C GLN A 79 20.13 -1.15 1.94
N PHE A 80 20.16 -0.60 0.74
CA PHE A 80 20.06 -1.36 -0.51
C PHE A 80 21.23 -1.07 -1.45
N ASP A 81 21.95 -2.12 -1.85
CA ASP A 81 23.05 -2.02 -2.83
C ASP A 81 22.56 -1.57 -4.21
N ASN A 82 21.32 -1.90 -4.56
CA ASN A 82 20.71 -1.55 -5.83
C ASN A 82 19.56 -0.56 -5.61
N ALA A 83 19.64 0.58 -6.29
CA ALA A 83 18.63 1.61 -6.27
C ALA A 83 18.30 2.05 -7.71
N GLU A 84 17.04 2.00 -8.05
CA GLU A 84 16.50 2.38 -9.35
C GLU A 84 15.50 3.53 -9.17
N ARG A 85 15.18 4.23 -10.25
CA ARG A 85 14.23 5.36 -10.21
C ARG A 85 13.34 5.38 -11.44
N VAL A 86 12.09 5.81 -11.26
CA VAL A 86 11.17 6.12 -12.36
C VAL A 86 11.37 7.56 -12.81
N GLU A 87 11.56 7.74 -14.11
CA GLU A 87 11.86 9.03 -14.73
C GLU A 87 10.67 9.60 -15.52
N ALA A 88 10.69 10.90 -15.75
CA ALA A 88 9.70 11.55 -16.62
C ALA A 88 9.74 10.94 -18.04
N PRO A 89 8.60 10.80 -18.74
CA PRO A 89 7.26 11.26 -18.37
C PRO A 89 6.46 10.26 -17.50
N GLY A 90 7.06 9.13 -17.07
CA GLY A 90 6.42 8.15 -16.21
C GLY A 90 5.98 8.78 -14.88
N THR A 91 4.80 8.41 -14.42
CA THR A 91 4.33 8.66 -13.06
C THR A 91 3.84 7.37 -12.44
N ILE A 92 4.13 7.17 -11.15
CA ILE A 92 3.70 6.01 -10.40
C ILE A 92 3.72 6.29 -8.91
N GLU A 93 2.71 5.83 -8.20
CA GLU A 93 2.63 5.76 -6.74
C GLU A 93 2.54 4.29 -6.33
N ALA A 94 3.33 3.87 -5.32
CA ALA A 94 3.40 2.43 -5.00
C ALA A 94 2.14 1.90 -4.28
N GLY A 95 1.19 2.77 -3.92
CA GLY A 95 -0.19 2.38 -3.60
C GLY A 95 -0.90 1.64 -4.74
N ASP A 96 -0.45 1.84 -5.99
CA ASP A 96 -0.91 1.12 -7.17
C ASP A 96 -0.18 -0.20 -7.43
N ILE A 97 0.75 -0.62 -6.56
CA ILE A 97 1.54 -1.83 -6.80
C ILE A 97 1.25 -2.87 -5.74
N MET A 98 0.76 -4.05 -6.15
CA MET A 98 0.58 -5.21 -5.30
C MET A 98 1.51 -6.34 -5.74
N MET A 99 2.33 -6.83 -4.83
CA MET A 99 3.21 -7.99 -5.05
C MET A 99 2.49 -9.29 -4.69
N VAL A 100 2.65 -10.29 -5.55
CA VAL A 100 2.27 -11.68 -5.28
C VAL A 100 3.44 -12.57 -5.74
N ASP A 101 4.15 -13.16 -4.82
CA ASP A 101 5.38 -13.91 -5.10
C ASP A 101 6.39 -13.08 -5.92
N ASN A 102 6.68 -13.51 -7.14
CA ASN A 102 7.59 -12.84 -8.07
C ASN A 102 6.86 -11.99 -9.13
N HIS A 103 5.55 -11.77 -8.96
CA HIS A 103 4.75 -11.00 -9.91
C HIS A 103 4.15 -9.74 -9.26
N TYR A 104 4.20 -8.63 -9.98
CA TYR A 104 3.67 -7.34 -9.53
C TYR A 104 2.48 -6.91 -10.38
N TYR A 105 1.34 -6.68 -9.75
CA TYR A 105 0.16 -6.08 -10.36
C TYR A 105 0.24 -4.57 -10.19
N ILE A 106 0.13 -3.83 -11.29
CA ILE A 106 0.32 -2.38 -11.32
C ILE A 106 -0.96 -1.72 -11.80
N GLY A 107 -1.62 -0.99 -10.93
CA GLY A 107 -2.83 -0.23 -11.24
C GLY A 107 -2.51 0.97 -12.16
N LEU A 108 -3.27 1.12 -13.23
CA LEU A 108 -3.27 2.35 -14.02
C LEU A 108 -4.39 3.26 -13.50
N SER A 109 -4.00 4.38 -12.90
CA SER A 109 -4.88 5.31 -12.19
C SER A 109 -4.58 6.75 -12.61
N ASP A 110 -5.24 7.72 -11.99
CA ASP A 110 -4.89 9.15 -12.15
C ASP A 110 -3.49 9.48 -11.61
N ARG A 111 -2.90 8.59 -10.79
CA ARG A 111 -1.58 8.73 -10.17
C ARG A 111 -0.49 7.97 -10.92
N THR A 112 -0.85 6.88 -11.58
CA THR A 112 0.05 5.96 -12.26
C THR A 112 -0.30 5.87 -13.74
N ASN A 113 0.57 6.38 -14.60
CA ASN A 113 0.40 6.29 -16.05
C ASN A 113 1.09 5.06 -16.64
N ILE A 114 0.77 4.76 -17.91
CA ILE A 114 1.33 3.60 -18.60
C ILE A 114 2.86 3.66 -18.70
N GLN A 115 3.45 4.85 -18.88
CA GLN A 115 4.90 5.00 -18.97
C GLN A 115 5.59 4.71 -17.64
N GLY A 116 4.97 5.06 -16.49
CA GLY A 116 5.46 4.70 -15.16
C GLY A 116 5.39 3.20 -14.92
N ALA A 117 4.26 2.58 -15.28
CA ALA A 117 4.07 1.14 -15.16
C ALA A 117 5.08 0.36 -16.04
N GLU A 118 5.30 0.77 -17.29
CA GLU A 118 6.28 0.14 -18.17
C GLU A 118 7.72 0.25 -17.64
N GLN A 119 8.10 1.40 -17.05
CA GLN A 119 9.40 1.56 -16.42
C GLN A 119 9.56 0.63 -15.21
N ILE A 120 8.56 0.56 -14.32
CA ILE A 120 8.59 -0.38 -13.19
C ILE A 120 8.72 -1.82 -13.66
N ILE A 121 7.93 -2.26 -14.65
CA ILE A 121 8.02 -3.61 -15.21
C ILE A 121 9.42 -3.86 -15.80
N GLY A 122 9.98 -2.90 -16.51
CA GLY A 122 11.33 -2.98 -17.06
C GLY A 122 12.41 -3.14 -15.98
N ILE A 123 12.30 -2.37 -14.89
CA ILE A 123 13.18 -2.48 -13.73
C ILE A 123 13.00 -3.84 -13.04
N LEU A 124 11.78 -4.25 -12.74
CA LEU A 124 11.48 -5.54 -12.10
C LEU A 124 12.07 -6.71 -12.91
N ASN A 125 11.95 -6.67 -14.23
CA ASN A 125 12.51 -7.71 -15.12
C ASN A 125 14.04 -7.83 -15.01
N LYS A 126 14.78 -6.72 -14.79
CA LYS A 126 16.24 -6.77 -14.56
C LYS A 126 16.61 -7.63 -13.36
N TYR A 127 15.72 -7.67 -12.35
CA TYR A 127 15.93 -8.40 -11.10
C TYR A 127 15.23 -9.78 -11.06
N GLY A 128 14.64 -10.21 -12.19
CA GLY A 128 14.00 -11.52 -12.33
C GLY A 128 12.57 -11.60 -11.81
N TYR A 129 11.92 -10.46 -11.64
CA TYR A 129 10.50 -10.35 -11.35
C TYR A 129 9.69 -10.11 -12.63
N THR A 130 8.39 -10.25 -12.56
CA THR A 130 7.47 -9.95 -13.65
C THR A 130 6.41 -8.93 -13.20
N GLY A 131 5.75 -8.27 -14.15
CA GLY A 131 4.66 -7.34 -13.82
C GLY A 131 3.60 -7.30 -14.91
N SER A 132 2.40 -6.95 -14.52
CA SER A 132 1.27 -6.71 -15.42
C SER A 132 0.45 -5.51 -14.96
N THR A 133 -0.26 -4.87 -15.88
CA THR A 133 -1.09 -3.71 -15.56
C THR A 133 -2.54 -4.09 -15.31
N VAL A 134 -3.21 -3.33 -14.45
CA VAL A 134 -4.63 -3.42 -14.11
C VAL A 134 -5.26 -2.04 -14.32
N ASN A 135 -6.33 -1.94 -15.12
CA ASN A 135 -7.01 -0.67 -15.31
C ASN A 135 -7.94 -0.38 -14.12
N LEU A 136 -7.75 0.77 -13.46
CA LEU A 136 -8.63 1.25 -12.41
C LEU A 136 -9.69 2.19 -12.97
N LYS A 137 -10.89 2.17 -12.40
CA LYS A 137 -12.03 2.98 -12.84
C LYS A 137 -12.62 3.84 -11.73
N GLU A 138 -12.65 3.32 -10.50
CA GLU A 138 -13.41 3.90 -9.40
C GLU A 138 -12.55 4.24 -8.18
N VAL A 139 -11.45 3.52 -7.96
CA VAL A 139 -10.60 3.69 -6.79
C VAL A 139 -9.40 4.59 -7.07
N LEU A 140 -8.87 5.23 -6.03
CA LEU A 140 -7.69 6.09 -6.13
C LEU A 140 -6.42 5.28 -6.45
N HIS A 141 -6.22 4.15 -5.76
CA HIS A 141 -5.10 3.24 -5.93
C HIS A 141 -5.56 1.79 -5.95
N LEU A 142 -4.79 0.91 -6.56
CA LEU A 142 -5.05 -0.54 -6.60
C LEU A 142 -5.27 -1.10 -5.19
N LYS A 143 -4.40 -0.78 -4.23
CA LYS A 143 -4.48 -1.25 -2.84
C LYS A 143 -5.62 -0.64 -2.02
N THR A 144 -6.38 0.30 -2.58
CA THR A 144 -7.63 0.74 -1.94
C THR A 144 -8.68 -0.36 -1.92
N GLY A 145 -8.73 -1.20 -2.95
CA GLY A 145 -9.79 -2.19 -3.12
C GLY A 145 -9.35 -3.64 -2.99
N LEU A 146 -8.04 -3.89 -2.77
CA LEU A 146 -7.55 -5.26 -2.60
C LEU A 146 -6.23 -5.33 -1.81
N SER A 147 -6.01 -6.51 -1.17
CA SER A 147 -4.76 -6.82 -0.45
C SER A 147 -4.50 -8.32 -0.52
N TYR A 148 -3.29 -8.70 -0.93
CA TYR A 148 -2.84 -10.08 -0.92
C TYR A 148 -2.38 -10.49 0.48
N LEU A 149 -2.85 -11.65 0.97
CA LEU A 149 -2.59 -12.15 2.33
C LEU A 149 -1.73 -13.43 2.38
N GLU A 150 -1.01 -13.76 1.35
CA GLU A 150 -0.33 -15.05 1.18
C GLU A 150 -1.30 -16.24 0.95
N ASN A 151 -0.74 -17.43 0.71
CA ASN A 151 -1.50 -18.68 0.51
C ASN A 151 -2.64 -18.57 -0.51
N ASN A 152 -2.43 -17.80 -1.59
CA ASN A 152 -3.40 -17.52 -2.65
C ASN A 152 -4.65 -16.74 -2.19
N GLN A 153 -4.69 -16.22 -0.95
CA GLN A 153 -5.83 -15.46 -0.42
C GLN A 153 -5.75 -13.98 -0.82
N LEU A 154 -6.82 -13.49 -1.42
CA LEU A 154 -6.93 -12.09 -1.84
C LEU A 154 -8.16 -11.45 -1.19
N VAL A 155 -7.94 -10.48 -0.31
CA VAL A 155 -9.01 -9.58 0.16
C VAL A 155 -9.36 -8.65 -0.99
N ILE A 156 -10.66 -8.56 -1.32
CA ILE A 156 -11.12 -7.89 -2.53
C ILE A 156 -12.48 -7.23 -2.34
N CYS A 157 -12.68 -6.05 -2.93
CA CYS A 157 -13.98 -5.37 -2.96
C CYS A 157 -14.21 -4.60 -4.28
N GLY A 158 -15.40 -4.04 -4.43
CA GLY A 158 -15.75 -3.14 -5.52
C GLY A 158 -15.52 -3.71 -6.93
N GLU A 159 -14.93 -2.88 -7.77
CA GLU A 159 -14.71 -3.17 -9.20
C GLU A 159 -13.85 -4.40 -9.49
N PHE A 160 -13.01 -4.82 -8.55
CA PHE A 160 -12.07 -5.92 -8.75
C PHE A 160 -12.68 -7.31 -8.61
N LYS A 161 -13.84 -7.46 -7.95
CA LYS A 161 -14.45 -8.76 -7.65
C LYS A 161 -14.71 -9.63 -8.88
N ASN A 162 -15.01 -8.99 -9.99
CA ASN A 162 -15.33 -9.67 -11.26
C ASN A 162 -14.24 -9.50 -12.32
N ASP A 163 -13.09 -8.94 -11.96
CA ASP A 163 -11.98 -8.80 -12.90
C ASP A 163 -11.30 -10.15 -13.12
N PRO A 164 -11.25 -10.65 -14.39
CA PRO A 164 -10.66 -11.95 -14.70
C PRO A 164 -9.19 -12.09 -14.26
N ILE A 165 -8.45 -10.97 -14.12
CA ILE A 165 -7.04 -10.98 -13.73
C ILE A 165 -6.85 -11.54 -12.31
N PHE A 166 -7.86 -11.41 -11.45
CA PHE A 166 -7.85 -11.89 -10.07
C PHE A 166 -8.57 -13.22 -9.86
N SER A 167 -9.18 -13.80 -10.91
CA SER A 167 -10.00 -15.03 -10.81
C SER A 167 -9.24 -16.27 -10.33
N ARG A 168 -7.91 -16.25 -10.38
CA ARG A 168 -7.05 -17.35 -9.91
C ARG A 168 -6.89 -17.40 -8.38
N PHE A 169 -7.25 -16.32 -7.67
CA PHE A 169 -7.11 -16.21 -6.22
C PHE A 169 -8.34 -16.73 -5.49
N ASP A 170 -8.13 -17.15 -4.26
CA ASP A 170 -9.20 -17.45 -3.32
C ASP A 170 -9.67 -16.13 -2.70
N HIS A 171 -10.85 -15.68 -3.09
CA HIS A 171 -11.35 -14.35 -2.72
C HIS A 171 -11.92 -14.31 -1.30
N ILE A 172 -11.49 -13.32 -0.53
CA ILE A 172 -12.14 -12.87 0.69
C ILE A 172 -12.93 -11.61 0.33
N ASP A 173 -14.18 -11.81 -0.08
CA ASP A 173 -15.06 -10.73 -0.56
C ASP A 173 -15.48 -9.80 0.57
N ILE A 174 -15.02 -8.55 0.55
CA ILE A 174 -15.46 -7.53 1.49
C ILE A 174 -16.74 -6.86 0.97
N PRO A 175 -17.79 -6.71 1.82
CA PRO A 175 -19.00 -6.02 1.45
C PRO A 175 -18.75 -4.52 1.25
N GLU A 176 -19.57 -3.88 0.41
CA GLU A 176 -19.37 -2.49 -0.01
C GLU A 176 -19.35 -1.51 1.16
N GLU A 177 -20.21 -1.73 2.14
CA GLU A 177 -20.29 -0.91 3.36
C GLU A 177 -19.02 -0.96 4.23
N GLU A 178 -18.19 -2.01 4.05
CA GLU A 178 -16.92 -2.18 4.73
C GLU A 178 -15.70 -2.12 3.79
N SER A 179 -15.87 -1.60 2.56
CA SER A 179 -14.84 -1.58 1.50
C SER A 179 -13.51 -0.98 1.94
N TYR A 180 -13.51 -0.01 2.85
CA TYR A 180 -12.27 0.56 3.40
C TYR A 180 -11.36 -0.49 4.07
N ALA A 181 -11.92 -1.56 4.61
CA ALA A 181 -11.16 -2.66 5.22
C ALA A 181 -10.47 -3.58 4.20
N ALA A 182 -10.74 -3.42 2.91
CA ALA A 182 -9.97 -4.11 1.87
C ALA A 182 -8.52 -3.64 1.79
N ASN A 183 -8.23 -2.40 2.23
CA ASN A 183 -6.87 -1.95 2.49
C ASN A 183 -6.42 -2.46 3.86
N CYS A 184 -5.97 -3.71 3.90
CA CYS A 184 -5.37 -4.36 5.04
C CYS A 184 -3.92 -4.76 4.73
N ILE A 185 -3.17 -5.22 5.72
CA ILE A 185 -1.80 -5.67 5.51
C ILE A 185 -1.56 -7.01 6.20
N TRP A 186 -0.95 -7.95 5.47
CA TRP A 186 -0.44 -9.18 6.05
C TRP A 186 0.98 -8.97 6.58
N VAL A 187 1.24 -9.44 7.80
CA VAL A 187 2.54 -9.34 8.46
C VAL A 187 2.74 -10.58 9.34
N ASN A 188 3.65 -11.47 8.97
CA ASN A 188 4.06 -12.61 9.78
C ASN A 188 2.88 -13.35 10.45
N ASP A 189 2.01 -13.98 9.66
CA ASP A 189 0.79 -14.71 10.07
C ASP A 189 -0.34 -13.86 10.68
N ASN A 190 -0.17 -12.55 10.75
CA ASN A 190 -1.21 -11.63 11.22
C ASN A 190 -1.72 -10.77 10.06
N VAL A 191 -2.99 -10.39 10.13
CA VAL A 191 -3.58 -9.39 9.24
C VAL A 191 -3.98 -8.18 10.07
N LEU A 192 -3.38 -7.04 9.79
CA LEU A 192 -3.80 -5.78 10.36
C LEU A 192 -4.94 -5.21 9.53
N ILE A 193 -6.06 -4.88 10.18
CA ILE A 193 -7.23 -4.26 9.56
C ILE A 193 -7.61 -2.97 10.28
N PRO A 194 -8.28 -2.02 9.61
CA PRO A 194 -8.80 -0.85 10.31
C PRO A 194 -9.92 -1.27 11.29
N THR A 195 -9.99 -0.59 12.43
CA THR A 195 -11.03 -0.82 13.45
C THR A 195 -12.42 -0.42 12.94
N GLY A 196 -13.43 -1.20 13.34
CA GLY A 196 -14.85 -0.88 13.06
C GLY A 196 -15.44 -1.59 11.85
N TYR A 197 -14.81 -2.66 11.36
CA TYR A 197 -15.23 -3.45 10.20
C TYR A 197 -15.43 -4.93 10.57
N PRO A 198 -16.51 -5.25 11.31
CA PRO A 198 -16.71 -6.59 11.87
C PRO A 198 -16.95 -7.69 10.83
N LEU A 199 -17.56 -7.36 9.68
CA LEU A 199 -17.80 -8.35 8.63
C LEU A 199 -16.48 -8.72 7.93
N ALA A 200 -15.66 -7.73 7.60
CA ALA A 200 -14.32 -7.94 7.04
C ALA A 200 -13.46 -8.76 8.01
N LYS A 201 -13.44 -8.38 9.28
CA LYS A 201 -12.75 -9.12 10.34
C LYS A 201 -13.18 -10.57 10.41
N GLY A 202 -14.49 -10.83 10.46
CA GLY A 202 -15.05 -12.18 10.55
C GLY A 202 -14.66 -13.04 9.34
N LYS A 203 -14.71 -12.48 8.13
CA LYS A 203 -14.31 -13.17 6.90
C LYS A 203 -12.81 -13.54 6.91
N ILE A 204 -11.93 -12.62 7.28
CA ILE A 204 -10.49 -12.87 7.34
C ILE A 204 -10.17 -13.92 8.41
N ILE A 205 -10.77 -13.85 9.60
CA ILE A 205 -10.60 -14.87 10.64
C ILE A 205 -11.06 -16.26 10.17
N SER A 206 -12.15 -16.33 9.40
CA SER A 206 -12.68 -17.61 8.91
C SER A 206 -11.73 -18.34 7.95
N THR A 207 -10.76 -17.65 7.37
CA THR A 207 -9.70 -18.23 6.53
C THR A 207 -8.45 -18.64 7.32
N GLY A 208 -8.46 -18.48 8.65
CA GLY A 208 -7.41 -18.97 9.54
C GLY A 208 -6.37 -17.94 9.96
N TYR A 209 -6.49 -16.67 9.53
CA TYR A 209 -5.56 -15.62 9.93
C TYR A 209 -5.86 -15.06 11.33
N ASN A 210 -4.81 -14.69 12.05
CA ASN A 210 -4.91 -13.84 13.22
C ASN A 210 -5.18 -12.40 12.77
N VAL A 211 -6.15 -11.72 13.38
CA VAL A 211 -6.51 -10.34 13.00
C VAL A 211 -6.20 -9.38 14.13
N ILE A 212 -5.48 -8.30 13.80
CA ILE A 212 -5.18 -7.17 14.68
C ILE A 212 -5.91 -5.95 14.15
N GLU A 213 -6.78 -5.34 14.96
CA GLU A 213 -7.49 -4.11 14.61
C GLU A 213 -6.66 -2.87 15.01
N VAL A 214 -6.54 -1.93 14.10
CA VAL A 214 -5.83 -0.66 14.32
C VAL A 214 -6.72 0.51 13.93
N ASP A 215 -6.90 1.47 14.85
CA ASP A 215 -7.65 2.69 14.53
C ASP A 215 -6.78 3.63 13.67
N VAL A 216 -7.23 3.87 12.45
CA VAL A 216 -6.63 4.80 11.46
C VAL A 216 -7.68 5.79 10.96
N SER A 217 -8.69 6.09 11.78
CA SER A 217 -9.82 6.91 11.37
C SER A 217 -9.45 8.35 11.00
N GLU A 218 -8.35 8.89 11.53
CA GLU A 218 -7.86 10.22 11.14
C GLU A 218 -7.16 10.21 9.79
N TYR A 219 -6.44 9.15 9.46
CA TYR A 219 -5.83 8.94 8.15
C TYR A 219 -6.87 8.68 7.06
N LYS A 220 -7.95 7.97 7.39
CA LYS A 220 -9.10 7.78 6.50
C LYS A 220 -9.71 9.10 6.02
N LYS A 221 -9.69 10.15 6.84
CA LYS A 221 -10.18 11.49 6.45
C LYS A 221 -9.33 12.14 5.34
N LEU A 222 -8.10 11.65 5.15
CA LEU A 222 -7.14 12.07 4.14
C LEU A 222 -6.99 11.02 3.02
N ASP A 223 -7.97 10.13 2.87
CA ASP A 223 -8.00 9.02 1.91
C ASP A 223 -6.85 8.00 2.10
N GLY A 224 -6.15 8.02 3.23
CA GLY A 224 -5.11 7.06 3.58
C GLY A 224 -5.66 5.78 4.20
N GLY A 225 -4.97 4.66 3.97
CA GLY A 225 -5.24 3.34 4.54
C GLY A 225 -4.05 2.80 5.33
N LEU A 226 -4.18 1.59 5.87
CA LEU A 226 -3.11 0.94 6.65
C LEU A 226 -1.83 0.74 5.83
N SER A 227 -1.96 0.31 4.58
CA SER A 227 -0.80 0.05 3.73
C SER A 227 0.03 1.32 3.49
N CYS A 228 -0.65 2.47 3.39
CA CYS A 228 -0.03 3.75 3.07
C CYS A 228 0.98 4.23 4.13
N LEU A 229 0.83 3.78 5.38
CA LEU A 229 1.59 4.29 6.53
C LEU A 229 2.97 3.66 6.72
N SER A 230 3.38 2.71 5.90
CA SER A 230 4.69 2.06 6.01
C SER A 230 5.24 1.52 4.70
N LEU A 231 6.55 1.55 4.57
CA LEU A 231 7.31 0.70 3.64
C LEU A 231 7.70 -0.58 4.39
N ARG A 232 7.46 -1.74 3.78
CA ARG A 232 7.73 -3.05 4.39
C ARG A 232 8.60 -3.88 3.46
N TYR A 233 9.61 -4.57 4.01
CA TYR A 233 10.58 -5.41 3.27
C TYR A 233 11.29 -6.40 4.19
#